data_1e27b7b1aab016fdd22abeabc49e9bde
#
_entry.id   1e27b7b1aab016fdd22abeabc49e9bde
#
_cell.length_a   1.000
_cell.length_b   1.000
_cell.length_c   1.000
_cell.angle_alpha   90.00
_cell.angle_beta   90.00
_cell.angle_gamma   90.00
#
_symmetry.space_group_name_H-M   'P 1'
#
loop_
_entity.id
_entity.type
_entity.pdbx_description
1 polymer ?
#
loop_
_entity_poly.entity_id
_entity_poly.type
_entity_poly.pdbx_seq_one_letter_code
_entity_poly.pdbx_strand_id
1 'polypeptide(L)'
;ERKSYVTGKKLNDFFDKVNNKDKTDIFIDKNKFAQFFSDYLGRKTFALDLDGKNIDEAKKWLSSMDVVFAKPSKGAEGKGVTRLFVNDVESTIQYCLDNKLGTIEEPIVQHPDMNILYPDAINTVRLITFIKNNEVNLLGATLRIGNGGYVDNAGSGGIFASIDINTGELDSVAFDKVGNKLNKHPITGTKIEGFQIPLWSDVIGLCKKAALEIPDVRTVGWDVALTAKGPILIEGNDRWSRAVWQLPKQKGLYHLIKE
;
A
#
# COMPACT_ATOMS: atom_id res chain seq x y z
N GLU A 1 -12.52 -11.02 26.90
CA GLU A 1 -11.87 -11.26 25.61
C GLU A 1 -12.50 -10.42 24.48
N ARG A 2 -13.82 -10.47 24.23
CA ARG A 2 -14.49 -9.67 23.16
C ARG A 2 -14.24 -8.15 23.26
N LYS A 3 -14.09 -7.59 24.48
CA LYS A 3 -13.86 -6.16 24.71
C LYS A 3 -12.47 -5.70 24.24
N SER A 4 -11.48 -6.60 24.14
CA SER A 4 -10.12 -6.28 23.68
C SER A 4 -10.01 -6.17 22.15
N TYR A 5 -10.99 -6.67 21.40
CA TYR A 5 -10.98 -6.58 19.94
C TYR A 5 -11.42 -5.20 19.44
N VAL A 6 -10.77 -4.76 18.36
CA VAL A 6 -11.15 -3.56 17.64
C VAL A 6 -12.32 -3.89 16.73
N THR A 7 -13.46 -3.22 16.93
CA THR A 7 -14.62 -3.29 16.05
C THR A 7 -14.54 -2.17 15.00
N GLY A 8 -15.35 -2.26 13.93
CA GLY A 8 -15.43 -1.17 12.94
C GLY A 8 -15.78 0.17 13.59
N LYS A 9 -16.75 0.19 14.51
CA LYS A 9 -17.11 1.41 15.25
C LYS A 9 -15.93 1.98 16.03
N LYS A 10 -15.26 1.17 16.87
CA LYS A 10 -14.10 1.63 17.67
C LYS A 10 -12.98 2.22 16.79
N LEU A 11 -12.75 1.62 15.61
CA LEU A 11 -11.72 2.09 14.70
C LEU A 11 -12.14 3.39 14.02
N ASN A 12 -13.39 3.52 13.59
CA ASN A 12 -13.89 4.77 13.01
C ASN A 12 -13.89 5.90 14.03
N ASP A 13 -14.34 5.64 15.27
CA ASP A 13 -14.28 6.62 16.37
C ASP A 13 -12.82 7.08 16.63
N PHE A 14 -11.85 6.16 16.53
CA PHE A 14 -10.43 6.50 16.64
C PHE A 14 -9.96 7.39 15.48
N PHE A 15 -10.23 7.03 14.22
CA PHE A 15 -9.85 7.86 13.07
C PHE A 15 -10.45 9.25 13.16
N ASP A 16 -11.76 9.34 13.49
CA ASP A 16 -12.46 10.61 13.60
C ASP A 16 -11.94 11.50 14.73
N LYS A 17 -11.35 10.90 15.77
CA LYS A 17 -10.74 11.61 16.89
C LYS A 17 -9.34 12.13 16.57
N VAL A 18 -8.53 11.34 15.84
CA VAL A 18 -7.09 11.60 15.72
C VAL A 18 -6.68 12.20 14.39
N ASN A 19 -7.45 12.02 13.31
CA ASN A 19 -7.14 12.55 11.99
C ASN A 19 -7.93 13.82 11.70
N ASN A 20 -7.25 14.88 11.30
CA ASN A 20 -7.90 16.08 10.79
C ASN A 20 -8.47 15.81 9.39
N LYS A 21 -9.80 15.78 9.28
CA LYS A 21 -10.53 15.47 8.04
C LYS A 21 -10.21 16.42 6.89
N ASP A 22 -9.92 17.67 7.19
CA ASP A 22 -9.60 18.69 6.17
C ASP A 22 -8.22 18.46 5.52
N LYS A 23 -7.41 17.57 6.10
CA LYS A 23 -6.06 17.22 5.62
C LYS A 23 -5.97 15.83 4.99
N THR A 24 -7.06 15.03 4.97
CA THR A 24 -7.03 13.65 4.45
C THR A 24 -7.20 13.53 2.94
N ASP A 25 -7.47 14.62 2.25
CA ASP A 25 -7.71 14.68 0.79
C ASP A 25 -6.56 14.07 -0.04
N ILE A 26 -5.32 14.23 0.42
CA ILE A 26 -4.12 13.68 -0.22
C ILE A 26 -4.09 12.15 -0.19
N PHE A 27 -4.79 11.50 0.74
CA PHE A 27 -4.87 10.02 0.81
C PHE A 27 -6.03 9.45 -0.03
N ILE A 28 -6.96 10.30 -0.46
CA ILE A 28 -8.11 9.91 -1.30
C ILE A 28 -7.75 10.00 -2.78
N ASP A 29 -6.92 10.98 -3.15
CA ASP A 29 -6.54 11.27 -4.53
C ASP A 29 -5.06 10.91 -4.76
N LYS A 30 -4.81 9.90 -5.62
CA LYS A 30 -3.46 9.37 -5.88
C LYS A 30 -2.55 10.38 -6.56
N ASN A 31 -3.10 11.30 -7.35
CA ASN A 31 -2.31 12.37 -7.97
C ASN A 31 -1.86 13.40 -6.93
N LYS A 32 -2.74 13.77 -5.98
CA LYS A 32 -2.36 14.62 -4.85
C LYS A 32 -1.34 13.93 -3.95
N PHE A 33 -1.52 12.63 -3.66
CA PHE A 33 -0.56 11.84 -2.91
C PHE A 33 0.80 11.82 -3.61
N ALA A 34 0.83 11.54 -4.89
CA ALA A 34 2.06 11.48 -5.68
C ALA A 34 2.79 12.84 -5.73
N GLN A 35 2.05 13.93 -5.83
CA GLN A 35 2.61 15.28 -5.79
C GLN A 35 3.20 15.60 -4.41
N PHE A 36 2.46 15.33 -3.33
CA PHE A 36 2.87 15.66 -1.96
C PHE A 36 4.06 14.80 -1.49
N PHE A 37 4.05 13.50 -1.79
CA PHE A 37 5.08 12.54 -1.38
C PHE A 37 6.06 12.19 -2.52
N SER A 38 6.29 13.10 -3.48
CA SER A 38 7.13 12.83 -4.65
C SER A 38 8.50 12.25 -4.32
N ASP A 39 9.16 12.76 -3.28
CA ASP A 39 10.50 12.34 -2.85
C ASP A 39 10.52 10.93 -2.23
N TYR A 40 9.35 10.39 -1.89
CA TYR A 40 9.19 9.07 -1.27
C TYR A 40 8.77 7.96 -2.23
N LEU A 41 8.38 8.30 -3.47
CA LEU A 41 7.79 7.33 -4.41
C LEU A 41 8.82 6.49 -5.14
N GLY A 42 10.05 6.99 -5.33
CA GLY A 42 11.13 6.29 -6.04
C GLY A 42 10.81 5.88 -7.48
N ARG A 43 9.69 6.35 -8.04
CA ARG A 43 9.23 6.15 -9.42
C ARG A 43 8.54 7.40 -9.93
N LYS A 44 8.48 7.55 -11.24
CA LYS A 44 7.74 8.64 -11.86
C LYS A 44 6.26 8.31 -11.93
N THR A 45 5.45 9.35 -11.75
CA THR A 45 4.00 9.31 -11.88
C THR A 45 3.56 10.42 -12.82
N PHE A 46 2.49 10.18 -13.56
CA PHE A 46 1.86 11.17 -14.44
C PHE A 46 0.36 11.28 -14.11
N ALA A 47 -0.09 12.49 -13.85
CA ALA A 47 -1.50 12.80 -13.65
C ALA A 47 -2.13 13.11 -15.02
N LEU A 48 -2.87 12.15 -15.57
CA LEU A 48 -3.59 12.36 -16.83
C LEU A 48 -4.87 13.13 -16.56
N ASP A 49 -5.04 14.28 -17.23
CA ASP A 49 -6.29 15.03 -17.23
C ASP A 49 -7.32 14.30 -18.10
N LEU A 50 -8.39 13.84 -17.47
CA LEU A 50 -9.44 13.06 -18.13
C LEU A 50 -10.29 13.90 -19.12
N ASP A 51 -10.20 15.25 -19.07
CA ASP A 51 -10.77 16.16 -20.06
C ASP A 51 -9.81 16.39 -21.26
N GLY A 52 -8.65 15.73 -21.25
CA GLY A 52 -7.70 15.74 -22.36
C GLY A 52 -6.80 16.97 -22.45
N LYS A 53 -6.70 17.79 -21.40
CA LYS A 53 -5.96 19.07 -21.43
C LYS A 53 -4.44 18.91 -21.52
N ASN A 54 -3.90 17.74 -21.11
CA ASN A 54 -2.46 17.48 -21.07
C ASN A 54 -2.03 16.24 -21.88
N ILE A 55 -2.73 15.98 -22.99
CA ILE A 55 -2.45 14.81 -23.86
C ILE A 55 -1.04 14.88 -24.44
N ASP A 56 -0.57 16.04 -24.87
CA ASP A 56 0.76 16.18 -25.47
C ASP A 56 1.88 15.89 -24.48
N GLU A 57 1.73 16.32 -23.22
CA GLU A 57 2.63 15.97 -22.13
C GLU A 57 2.58 14.46 -21.82
N ALA A 58 1.38 13.87 -21.83
CA ALA A 58 1.20 12.43 -21.65
C ALA A 58 1.89 11.63 -22.75
N LYS A 59 1.75 12.04 -24.03
CA LYS A 59 2.45 11.43 -25.17
C LYS A 59 3.96 11.47 -24.98
N LYS A 60 4.50 12.63 -24.65
CA LYS A 60 5.94 12.80 -24.39
C LYS A 60 6.42 11.92 -23.25
N TRP A 61 5.64 11.83 -22.17
CA TRP A 61 5.99 11.01 -21.01
C TRP A 61 5.96 9.52 -21.35
N LEU A 62 4.92 9.04 -22.05
CA LEU A 62 4.74 7.63 -22.41
C LEU A 62 5.71 7.16 -23.48
N SER A 63 6.21 8.05 -24.37
CA SER A 63 7.09 7.68 -25.47
C SER A 63 8.41 7.00 -25.06
N SER A 64 8.79 7.11 -23.78
CA SER A 64 9.99 6.47 -23.21
C SER A 64 9.68 5.23 -22.37
N MET A 65 8.42 4.76 -22.38
CA MET A 65 7.95 3.66 -21.53
C MET A 65 7.54 2.46 -22.38
N ASP A 66 7.95 1.25 -21.99
CA ASP A 66 7.47 0.01 -22.57
C ASP A 66 6.22 -0.53 -21.85
N VAL A 67 6.16 -0.29 -20.52
CA VAL A 67 5.08 -0.74 -19.66
C VAL A 67 4.77 0.34 -18.63
N VAL A 68 3.50 0.52 -18.33
CA VAL A 68 3.03 1.40 -17.25
C VAL A 68 1.90 0.74 -16.46
N PHE A 69 1.68 1.23 -15.26
CA PHE A 69 0.49 0.91 -14.47
C PHE A 69 -0.43 2.13 -14.45
N ALA A 70 -1.67 1.94 -14.91
CA ALA A 70 -2.68 2.99 -14.92
C ALA A 70 -3.82 2.64 -13.95
N LYS A 71 -4.35 3.64 -13.26
CA LYS A 71 -5.40 3.47 -12.24
C LYS A 71 -6.28 4.72 -12.12
N PRO A 72 -7.53 4.57 -11.63
CA PRO A 72 -8.33 5.73 -11.28
C PRO A 72 -7.62 6.58 -10.22
N SER A 73 -7.63 7.90 -10.37
CA SER A 73 -7.01 8.82 -9.40
C SER A 73 -7.68 8.74 -8.03
N LYS A 74 -8.98 8.42 -8.00
CA LYS A 74 -9.74 8.17 -6.76
C LYS A 74 -10.21 6.72 -6.71
N GLY A 75 -10.33 6.19 -5.50
CA GLY A 75 -10.73 4.79 -5.26
C GLY A 75 -9.73 4.06 -4.39
N ALA A 76 -10.13 2.89 -3.90
CA ALA A 76 -9.38 2.06 -2.94
C ALA A 76 -9.33 0.59 -3.37
N GLU A 77 -8.61 -0.23 -2.60
CA GLU A 77 -8.58 -1.69 -2.73
C GLU A 77 -7.94 -2.21 -4.02
N GLY A 78 -7.07 -1.44 -4.70
CA GLY A 78 -6.42 -1.87 -5.95
C GLY A 78 -7.40 -2.08 -7.12
N LYS A 79 -8.66 -1.65 -6.97
CA LYS A 79 -9.65 -1.75 -8.05
C LYS A 79 -9.28 -0.82 -9.20
N GLY A 80 -9.31 -1.38 -10.41
CA GLY A 80 -9.02 -0.63 -11.63
C GLY A 80 -7.53 -0.40 -11.89
N VAL A 81 -6.61 -1.01 -11.14
CA VAL A 81 -5.19 -1.02 -11.51
C VAL A 81 -5.03 -1.88 -12.76
N THR A 82 -4.49 -1.32 -13.82
CA THR A 82 -4.29 -1.99 -15.10
C THR A 82 -2.82 -1.87 -15.52
N ARG A 83 -2.20 -2.99 -15.86
CA ARG A 83 -0.88 -3.01 -16.51
C ARG A 83 -1.07 -2.84 -18.01
N LEU A 84 -0.45 -1.83 -18.59
CA LEU A 84 -0.52 -1.50 -20.01
C LEU A 84 0.85 -1.62 -20.64
N PHE A 85 0.92 -2.31 -21.80
CA PHE A 85 2.08 -2.31 -22.68
C PHE A 85 1.93 -1.14 -23.64
N VAL A 86 2.94 -0.26 -23.69
CA VAL A 86 2.93 0.95 -24.51
C VAL A 86 3.44 0.61 -25.91
N ASN A 87 2.68 -0.18 -26.66
CA ASN A 87 2.98 -0.51 -28.06
C ASN A 87 2.66 0.66 -28.99
N ASP A 88 1.63 1.43 -28.66
CA ASP A 88 1.21 2.65 -29.31
C ASP A 88 0.74 3.66 -28.27
N VAL A 89 1.33 4.84 -28.28
CA VAL A 89 1.12 5.87 -27.24
C VAL A 89 -0.29 6.43 -27.31
N GLU A 90 -0.80 6.71 -28.52
CA GLU A 90 -2.15 7.24 -28.73
C GLU A 90 -3.21 6.29 -28.21
N SER A 91 -3.12 5.02 -28.58
CA SER A 91 -4.05 3.97 -28.13
C SER A 91 -3.98 3.78 -26.61
N THR A 92 -2.80 3.88 -26.01
CA THR A 92 -2.61 3.77 -24.56
C THR A 92 -3.31 4.94 -23.83
N ILE A 93 -3.16 6.16 -24.33
CA ILE A 93 -3.83 7.35 -23.76
C ILE A 93 -5.34 7.21 -23.93
N GLN A 94 -5.82 6.85 -25.13
CA GLN A 94 -7.25 6.68 -25.37
C GLN A 94 -7.86 5.64 -24.44
N TYR A 95 -7.16 4.49 -24.25
CA TYR A 95 -7.58 3.49 -23.29
C TYR A 95 -7.69 4.06 -21.86
N CYS A 96 -6.71 4.86 -21.42
CA CYS A 96 -6.76 5.49 -20.10
C CYS A 96 -7.95 6.45 -19.96
N LEU A 97 -8.24 7.26 -20.99
CA LEU A 97 -9.38 8.19 -20.99
C LEU A 97 -10.72 7.43 -20.94
N ASP A 98 -10.91 6.42 -21.78
CA ASP A 98 -12.14 5.62 -21.88
C ASP A 98 -12.44 4.87 -20.55
N ASN A 99 -11.38 4.43 -19.86
CA ASN A 99 -11.49 3.70 -18.59
C ASN A 99 -11.30 4.60 -17.36
N LYS A 100 -11.19 5.93 -17.51
CA LYS A 100 -11.04 6.92 -16.44
C LYS A 100 -9.82 6.66 -15.54
N LEU A 101 -8.71 6.25 -16.13
CA LEU A 101 -7.45 5.98 -15.45
C LEU A 101 -6.59 7.24 -15.40
N GLY A 102 -6.84 8.11 -14.44
CA GLY A 102 -6.21 9.44 -14.34
C GLY A 102 -4.85 9.45 -13.63
N THR A 103 -4.32 8.30 -13.19
CA THR A 103 -2.97 8.18 -12.61
C THR A 103 -2.20 7.12 -13.36
N ILE A 104 -1.05 7.48 -13.95
CA ILE A 104 -0.17 6.57 -14.67
C ILE A 104 1.19 6.54 -13.96
N GLU A 105 1.76 5.36 -13.77
CA GLU A 105 2.99 5.16 -12.98
C GLU A 105 3.98 4.27 -13.70
N GLU A 106 5.29 4.54 -13.52
CA GLU A 106 6.34 3.58 -13.87
C GLU A 106 6.19 2.28 -13.09
N PRO A 107 6.54 1.11 -13.68
CA PRO A 107 6.58 -0.15 -12.95
C PRO A 107 7.57 -0.10 -11.77
N ILE A 108 7.19 -0.68 -10.65
CA ILE A 108 8.10 -0.92 -9.54
C ILE A 108 8.84 -2.23 -9.79
N VAL A 109 10.17 -2.21 -9.65
CA VAL A 109 10.99 -3.43 -9.66
C VAL A 109 11.18 -3.88 -8.21
N GLN A 110 10.52 -4.97 -7.86
CA GLN A 110 10.53 -5.52 -6.51
C GLN A 110 11.91 -6.05 -6.11
N HIS A 111 12.25 -5.92 -4.81
CA HIS A 111 13.47 -6.50 -4.24
C HIS A 111 13.54 -8.02 -4.50
N PRO A 112 14.71 -8.58 -4.91
CA PRO A 112 14.82 -10.01 -5.24
C PRO A 112 14.31 -10.96 -4.15
N ASP A 113 14.59 -10.67 -2.87
CA ASP A 113 14.15 -11.51 -1.75
C ASP A 113 12.60 -11.54 -1.64
N MET A 114 11.92 -10.46 -2.00
CA MET A 114 10.46 -10.42 -1.99
C MET A 114 9.85 -11.28 -3.12
N ASN A 115 10.59 -11.48 -4.23
CA ASN A 115 10.16 -12.36 -5.33
C ASN A 115 10.07 -13.83 -4.90
N ILE A 116 10.78 -14.23 -3.84
CA ILE A 116 10.72 -15.59 -3.26
C ILE A 116 9.29 -15.91 -2.79
N LEU A 117 8.59 -14.92 -2.25
CA LEU A 117 7.19 -15.07 -1.84
C LEU A 117 6.27 -15.13 -3.04
N TYR A 118 6.30 -14.09 -3.89
CA TYR A 118 5.52 -14.04 -5.12
C TYR A 118 6.11 -13.01 -6.10
N PRO A 119 6.56 -13.44 -7.30
CA PRO A 119 7.28 -12.56 -8.24
C PRO A 119 6.37 -11.71 -9.13
N ASP A 120 5.11 -12.12 -9.38
CA ASP A 120 4.25 -11.51 -10.38
C ASP A 120 3.47 -10.27 -9.87
N ALA A 121 3.55 -9.99 -8.56
CA ALA A 121 3.00 -8.78 -7.94
C ALA A 121 3.99 -8.15 -6.98
N ILE A 122 3.84 -6.86 -6.74
CA ILE A 122 4.54 -6.20 -5.65
C ILE A 122 3.92 -6.67 -4.33
N ASN A 123 4.73 -7.31 -3.48
CA ASN A 123 4.33 -7.71 -2.14
C ASN A 123 4.55 -6.52 -1.20
N THR A 124 3.46 -5.97 -0.68
CA THR A 124 3.46 -4.64 -0.04
C THR A 124 3.47 -4.75 1.48
N VAL A 125 4.40 -4.07 2.12
CA VAL A 125 4.34 -3.87 3.57
C VAL A 125 3.31 -2.78 3.88
N ARG A 126 2.24 -3.13 4.63
CA ARG A 126 1.35 -2.18 5.28
C ARG A 126 1.89 -1.90 6.67
N LEU A 127 2.51 -0.73 6.89
CA LEU A 127 2.96 -0.28 8.21
C LEU A 127 2.06 0.84 8.73
N ILE A 128 1.56 0.71 9.96
CA ILE A 128 0.63 1.66 10.56
C ILE A 128 1.38 2.52 11.57
N THR A 129 1.41 3.84 11.31
CA THR A 129 1.95 4.84 12.23
C THR A 129 0.85 5.53 13.02
N PHE A 130 1.22 6.02 14.21
CA PHE A 130 0.37 6.88 15.02
C PHE A 130 1.20 7.92 15.76
N ILE A 131 0.95 9.20 15.48
CA ILE A 131 1.60 10.32 16.17
C ILE A 131 0.88 10.56 17.49
N LYS A 132 1.61 10.38 18.59
CA LYS A 132 1.15 10.63 19.95
C LYS A 132 2.27 11.30 20.74
N ASN A 133 1.96 12.39 21.47
CA ASN A 133 2.93 13.16 22.23
C ASN A 133 4.15 13.62 21.41
N ASN A 134 3.92 14.02 20.15
CA ASN A 134 4.94 14.43 19.17
C ASN A 134 5.93 13.31 18.76
N GLU A 135 5.60 12.06 19.08
CA GLU A 135 6.39 10.88 18.68
C GLU A 135 5.62 10.02 17.68
N VAL A 136 6.30 9.47 16.69
CA VAL A 136 5.73 8.52 15.75
C VAL A 136 5.84 7.12 16.30
N ASN A 137 4.72 6.57 16.76
CA ASN A 137 4.59 5.20 17.25
C ASN A 137 4.14 4.27 16.13
N LEU A 138 4.53 3.00 16.20
CA LEU A 138 4.07 1.95 15.28
C LEU A 138 2.96 1.14 15.94
N LEU A 139 1.79 1.10 15.31
CA LEU A 139 0.65 0.30 15.80
C LEU A 139 0.71 -1.15 15.34
N GLY A 140 1.48 -1.43 14.27
CA GLY A 140 1.66 -2.76 13.73
C GLY A 140 2.05 -2.74 12.26
N ALA A 141 2.47 -3.89 11.77
CA ALA A 141 2.80 -4.08 10.37
C ALA A 141 2.26 -5.42 9.84
N THR A 142 1.97 -5.46 8.56
CA THR A 142 1.44 -6.62 7.85
C THR A 142 2.03 -6.67 6.45
N LEU A 143 2.47 -7.82 6.02
CA LEU A 143 2.83 -8.05 4.62
C LEU A 143 1.57 -8.48 3.84
N ARG A 144 1.29 -7.80 2.75
CA ARG A 144 0.34 -8.21 1.73
C ARG A 144 1.12 -8.92 0.64
N ILE A 145 0.65 -10.08 0.20
CA ILE A 145 1.35 -10.97 -0.73
C ILE A 145 0.42 -11.25 -1.90
N GLY A 146 0.92 -11.07 -3.11
CA GLY A 146 0.19 -11.42 -4.33
C GLY A 146 -0.11 -12.91 -4.40
N ASN A 147 -1.21 -13.30 -5.06
CA ASN A 147 -1.61 -14.70 -5.21
C ASN A 147 -2.49 -14.87 -6.46
N GLY A 148 -1.87 -15.13 -7.59
CA GLY A 148 -2.55 -15.41 -8.85
C GLY A 148 -2.85 -14.19 -9.73
N GLY A 149 -2.20 -13.03 -9.48
CA GLY A 149 -2.36 -11.82 -10.30
C GLY A 149 -1.19 -10.85 -10.13
N TYR A 150 -1.29 -9.67 -10.68
CA TYR A 150 -0.25 -8.62 -10.58
C TYR A 150 -0.52 -7.58 -9.48
N VAL A 151 -1.50 -7.85 -8.59
CA VAL A 151 -1.80 -7.03 -7.41
C VAL A 151 -1.86 -7.92 -6.15
N ASP A 152 -1.46 -7.38 -5.01
CA ASP A 152 -1.39 -8.08 -3.73
C ASP A 152 -2.64 -7.89 -2.85
N ASN A 153 -3.65 -7.21 -3.35
CA ASN A 153 -4.82 -6.88 -2.57
C ASN A 153 -5.65 -8.11 -2.20
N ALA A 154 -6.03 -8.24 -0.93
CA ALA A 154 -6.87 -9.33 -0.44
C ALA A 154 -8.22 -9.42 -1.17
N GLY A 155 -8.78 -8.29 -1.64
CA GLY A 155 -9.98 -8.25 -2.47
C GLY A 155 -9.83 -8.94 -3.83
N SER A 156 -8.60 -8.99 -4.36
CA SER A 156 -8.23 -9.59 -5.64
C SER A 156 -7.57 -10.98 -5.49
N GLY A 157 -7.71 -11.63 -4.33
CA GLY A 157 -7.15 -12.96 -4.08
C GLY A 157 -5.84 -12.98 -3.31
N GLY A 158 -5.23 -11.82 -3.05
CA GLY A 158 -4.01 -11.71 -2.24
C GLY A 158 -4.21 -12.23 -0.81
N ILE A 159 -3.10 -12.59 -0.20
CA ILE A 159 -3.04 -13.08 1.18
C ILE A 159 -2.21 -12.11 2.04
N PHE A 160 -2.31 -12.21 3.36
CA PHE A 160 -1.60 -11.30 4.25
C PHE A 160 -1.17 -11.98 5.56
N ALA A 161 0.01 -11.60 6.06
CA ALA A 161 0.59 -12.11 7.31
C ALA A 161 1.09 -10.95 8.15
N SER A 162 1.09 -11.11 9.48
CA SER A 162 1.62 -10.07 10.35
C SER A 162 3.16 -10.08 10.39
N ILE A 163 3.73 -8.92 10.64
CA ILE A 163 5.15 -8.68 10.82
C ILE A 163 5.40 -8.34 12.29
N ASP A 164 6.42 -8.92 12.89
CA ASP A 164 6.97 -8.43 14.15
C ASP A 164 7.66 -7.09 13.89
N ILE A 165 7.16 -6.03 14.49
CA ILE A 165 7.65 -4.66 14.27
C ILE A 165 9.09 -4.45 14.77
N ASN A 166 9.60 -5.29 15.67
CA ASN A 166 10.95 -5.16 16.19
C ASN A 166 12.00 -5.83 15.29
N THR A 167 11.63 -6.97 14.68
CA THR A 167 12.56 -7.77 13.89
C THR A 167 12.36 -7.68 12.39
N GLY A 168 11.13 -7.39 11.92
CA GLY A 168 10.76 -7.44 10.52
C GLY A 168 10.49 -8.87 10.00
N GLU A 169 10.43 -9.85 10.89
CA GLU A 169 10.08 -11.23 10.55
C GLU A 169 8.55 -11.41 10.51
N LEU A 170 8.06 -12.24 9.60
CA LEU A 170 6.64 -12.64 9.60
C LEU A 170 6.38 -13.55 10.81
N ASP A 171 5.60 -13.05 11.77
CA ASP A 171 5.30 -13.71 13.04
C ASP A 171 3.95 -14.45 13.04
N SER A 172 3.39 -14.68 11.84
CA SER A 172 2.17 -15.45 11.66
C SER A 172 2.15 -16.21 10.34
N VAL A 173 1.30 -17.21 10.22
CA VAL A 173 0.85 -17.75 8.94
C VAL A 173 0.09 -16.67 8.15
N ALA A 174 -0.07 -16.86 6.84
CA ALA A 174 -0.90 -15.96 6.06
C ALA A 174 -2.39 -16.26 6.22
N PHE A 175 -3.20 -15.27 5.91
CA PHE A 175 -4.65 -15.31 5.88
C PHE A 175 -5.15 -14.79 4.54
N ASP A 176 -6.21 -15.40 4.02
CA ASP A 176 -6.99 -14.81 2.94
C ASP A 176 -8.10 -13.88 3.48
N LYS A 177 -8.87 -13.27 2.59
CA LYS A 177 -9.96 -12.33 2.95
C LYS A 177 -11.10 -12.95 3.75
N VAL A 178 -11.28 -14.27 3.69
CA VAL A 178 -12.33 -15.00 4.43
C VAL A 178 -11.82 -15.64 5.71
N GLY A 179 -10.50 -15.56 5.98
CA GLY A 179 -9.87 -16.00 7.22
C GLY A 179 -9.28 -17.42 7.16
N ASN A 180 -9.15 -18.02 5.99
CA ASN A 180 -8.42 -19.28 5.84
C ASN A 180 -6.93 -19.07 6.15
N LYS A 181 -6.32 -20.04 6.84
CA LYS A 181 -4.92 -20.03 7.24
C LYS A 181 -4.05 -20.75 6.22
N LEU A 182 -2.93 -20.13 5.86
CA LEU A 182 -2.00 -20.63 4.86
C LEU A 182 -0.57 -20.60 5.42
N ASN A 183 0.01 -21.78 5.69
CA ASN A 183 1.38 -21.91 6.20
C ASN A 183 2.43 -21.65 5.12
N LYS A 184 2.07 -21.93 3.86
CA LYS A 184 2.90 -21.72 2.68
C LYS A 184 2.12 -20.95 1.64
N HIS A 185 2.84 -20.22 0.80
CA HIS A 185 2.23 -19.54 -0.33
C HIS A 185 1.66 -20.57 -1.33
N PRO A 186 0.39 -20.43 -1.77
CA PRO A 186 -0.29 -21.48 -2.57
C PRO A 186 0.38 -21.79 -3.90
N ILE A 187 1.01 -20.79 -4.53
CA ILE A 187 1.63 -20.95 -5.87
C ILE A 187 3.12 -21.29 -5.74
N THR A 188 3.88 -20.54 -4.94
CA THR A 188 5.34 -20.73 -4.85
C THR A 188 5.76 -21.81 -3.87
N GLY A 189 4.89 -22.24 -2.95
CA GLY A 189 5.22 -23.18 -1.89
C GLY A 189 6.10 -22.60 -0.79
N THR A 190 6.47 -21.32 -0.86
CA THR A 190 7.33 -20.66 0.10
C THR A 190 6.68 -20.61 1.49
N LYS A 191 7.43 -20.98 2.53
CA LYS A 191 6.99 -20.86 3.91
C LYS A 191 6.79 -19.37 4.27
N ILE A 192 5.66 -19.04 4.88
CA ILE A 192 5.30 -17.67 5.23
C ILE A 192 5.92 -17.27 6.56
N GLU A 193 5.52 -17.93 7.66
CA GLU A 193 6.03 -17.64 8.99
C GLU A 193 7.54 -17.85 9.07
N GLY A 194 8.25 -16.89 9.62
CA GLY A 194 9.71 -16.86 9.68
C GLY A 194 10.38 -16.20 8.47
N PHE A 195 9.61 -15.71 7.48
CA PHE A 195 10.19 -14.96 6.37
C PHE A 195 10.66 -13.58 6.85
N GLN A 196 11.91 -13.24 6.55
CA GLN A 196 12.51 -11.95 6.92
C GLN A 196 12.24 -10.89 5.85
N ILE A 197 11.62 -9.79 6.24
CA ILE A 197 11.46 -8.61 5.38
C ILE A 197 12.82 -7.93 5.22
N PRO A 198 13.35 -7.77 3.99
CA PRO A 198 14.60 -7.05 3.77
C PRO A 198 14.44 -5.56 4.10
N LEU A 199 15.57 -4.90 4.43
CA LEU A 199 15.61 -3.43 4.67
C LEU A 199 14.60 -2.94 5.73
N TRP A 200 14.29 -3.75 6.74
CA TRP A 200 13.22 -3.45 7.69
C TRP A 200 13.38 -2.13 8.44
N SER A 201 14.60 -1.80 8.87
CA SER A 201 14.89 -0.52 9.52
C SER A 201 14.61 0.68 8.62
N ASP A 202 14.88 0.53 7.32
CA ASP A 202 14.66 1.59 6.34
C ASP A 202 13.16 1.77 6.06
N VAL A 203 12.37 0.68 6.06
CA VAL A 203 10.90 0.73 5.99
C VAL A 203 10.34 1.55 7.14
N ILE A 204 10.78 1.27 8.37
CA ILE A 204 10.37 2.03 9.56
C ILE A 204 10.76 3.49 9.42
N GLY A 205 12.00 3.76 9.02
CA GLY A 205 12.53 5.12 8.83
C GLY A 205 11.73 5.92 7.81
N LEU A 206 11.41 5.31 6.66
CA LEU A 206 10.60 5.90 5.59
C LEU A 206 9.21 6.30 6.11
N CYS A 207 8.50 5.35 6.75
CA CYS A 207 7.14 5.60 7.24
C CYS A 207 7.08 6.64 8.36
N LYS A 208 8.08 6.66 9.25
CA LYS A 208 8.18 7.70 10.30
C LYS A 208 8.40 9.09 9.70
N LYS A 209 9.29 9.21 8.71
CA LYS A 209 9.51 10.47 7.99
C LYS A 209 8.23 10.92 7.28
N ALA A 210 7.60 10.04 6.51
CA ALA A 210 6.37 10.36 5.81
C ALA A 210 5.23 10.80 6.74
N ALA A 211 5.10 10.18 7.93
CA ALA A 211 4.10 10.58 8.92
C ALA A 211 4.32 12.01 9.44
N LEU A 212 5.58 12.44 9.56
CA LEU A 212 5.93 13.79 10.03
C LEU A 212 5.70 14.88 8.99
N GLU A 213 5.62 14.55 7.70
CA GLU A 213 5.25 15.50 6.64
C GLU A 213 3.81 16.01 6.78
N ILE A 214 2.93 15.22 7.43
CA ILE A 214 1.52 15.57 7.63
C ILE A 214 1.05 15.22 9.05
N PRO A 215 1.56 15.90 10.07
CA PRO A 215 1.30 15.55 11.47
C PRO A 215 -0.16 15.72 11.90
N ASP A 216 -0.96 16.50 11.15
CA ASP A 216 -2.40 16.66 11.37
C ASP A 216 -3.21 15.39 11.09
N VAL A 217 -2.68 14.46 10.27
CA VAL A 217 -3.25 13.13 10.05
C VAL A 217 -2.45 12.14 10.88
N ARG A 218 -2.79 12.06 12.17
CA ARG A 218 -1.99 11.39 13.19
C ARG A 218 -1.84 9.88 12.99
N THR A 219 -2.75 9.22 12.29
CA THR A 219 -2.61 7.79 11.98
C THR A 219 -2.79 7.51 10.51
N VAL A 220 -1.81 6.84 9.92
CA VAL A 220 -1.78 6.45 8.51
C VAL A 220 -1.27 5.01 8.39
N GLY A 221 -1.91 4.22 7.54
CA GLY A 221 -1.40 2.93 7.09
C GLY A 221 -0.67 3.13 5.76
N TRP A 222 0.65 3.03 5.79
CA TRP A 222 1.54 3.21 4.65
C TRP A 222 1.71 1.92 3.88
N ASP A 223 1.53 1.95 2.59
CA ASP A 223 1.86 0.86 1.68
C ASP A 223 3.26 1.10 1.11
N VAL A 224 4.17 0.20 1.44
CA VAL A 224 5.58 0.29 1.09
C VAL A 224 5.98 -0.86 0.19
N ALA A 225 6.54 -0.54 -0.97
CA ALA A 225 7.23 -1.50 -1.81
C ALA A 225 8.72 -1.53 -1.46
N LEU A 226 9.30 -2.72 -1.52
CA LEU A 226 10.73 -2.92 -1.34
C LEU A 226 11.40 -3.06 -2.70
N THR A 227 12.40 -2.24 -2.97
CA THR A 227 13.23 -2.29 -4.18
C THR A 227 14.69 -2.54 -3.82
N ALA A 228 15.52 -2.93 -4.79
CA ALA A 228 16.96 -3.08 -4.57
C ALA A 228 17.66 -1.75 -4.17
N LYS A 229 17.01 -0.60 -4.42
CA LYS A 229 17.53 0.73 -4.07
C LYS A 229 17.01 1.24 -2.71
N GLY A 230 16.11 0.50 -2.06
CA GLY A 230 15.48 0.88 -0.81
C GLY A 230 13.95 0.78 -0.85
N PRO A 231 13.29 1.01 0.30
CA PRO A 231 11.84 1.07 0.38
C PRO A 231 11.31 2.35 -0.25
N ILE A 232 10.13 2.26 -0.87
CA ILE A 232 9.41 3.38 -1.48
C ILE A 232 7.93 3.34 -1.12
N LEU A 233 7.28 4.50 -1.04
CA LEU A 233 5.85 4.57 -0.82
C LEU A 233 5.06 4.21 -2.10
N ILE A 234 4.00 3.44 -1.94
CA ILE A 234 2.97 3.22 -2.97
C ILE A 234 1.80 4.16 -2.72
N GLU A 235 1.26 4.13 -1.51
CA GLU A 235 0.14 4.97 -1.05
C GLU A 235 0.11 5.07 0.47
N GLY A 236 -0.69 6.01 0.98
CA GLY A 236 -1.07 6.11 2.38
C GLY A 236 -2.58 5.94 2.54
N ASN A 237 -3.03 5.45 3.68
CA ASN A 237 -4.43 5.22 3.99
C ASN A 237 -4.75 5.83 5.37
N ASP A 238 -5.51 6.92 5.40
CA ASP A 238 -5.99 7.57 6.64
C ASP A 238 -7.06 6.73 7.36
N ARG A 239 -7.67 5.77 6.64
CA ARG A 239 -8.66 4.81 7.14
C ARG A 239 -8.26 3.37 6.80
N TRP A 240 -7.14 2.93 7.39
CA TRP A 240 -6.57 1.61 7.15
C TRP A 240 -7.46 0.46 7.65
N SER A 241 -7.28 -0.74 7.05
CA SER A 241 -8.12 -1.90 7.29
C SER A 241 -7.85 -2.58 8.64
N ARG A 242 -8.90 -2.69 9.46
CA ARG A 242 -8.89 -3.48 10.70
C ARG A 242 -8.60 -4.96 10.47
N ALA A 243 -9.17 -5.54 9.43
CA ALA A 243 -9.03 -6.96 9.17
C ALA A 243 -7.58 -7.35 8.88
N VAL A 244 -6.93 -6.62 7.98
CA VAL A 244 -5.53 -6.85 7.62
C VAL A 244 -4.60 -6.68 8.84
N TRP A 245 -4.90 -5.75 9.73
CA TRP A 245 -4.09 -5.47 10.93
C TRP A 245 -4.30 -6.50 12.06
N GLN A 246 -5.57 -6.82 12.41
CA GLN A 246 -5.91 -7.57 13.62
C GLN A 246 -6.02 -9.08 13.37
N LEU A 247 -6.51 -9.51 12.18
CA LEU A 247 -6.76 -10.92 11.91
C LEU A 247 -5.50 -11.80 12.04
N PRO A 248 -4.34 -11.42 11.46
CA PRO A 248 -3.14 -12.25 11.58
C PRO A 248 -2.64 -12.40 13.01
N LYS A 249 -2.84 -11.39 13.86
CA LYS A 249 -2.42 -11.42 15.27
C LYS A 249 -3.29 -12.33 16.13
N GLN A 250 -4.48 -12.74 15.68
CA GLN A 250 -5.43 -13.60 16.40
C GLN A 250 -5.70 -13.16 17.86
N LYS A 251 -5.50 -11.87 18.16
CA LYS A 251 -5.71 -11.26 19.49
C LYS A 251 -6.31 -9.86 19.40
N GLY A 252 -6.90 -9.39 20.49
CA GLY A 252 -7.47 -8.05 20.57
C GLY A 252 -6.39 -6.96 20.66
N LEU A 253 -6.45 -5.96 19.78
CA LEU A 253 -5.49 -4.87 19.68
C LEU A 253 -6.06 -3.51 20.14
N TYR A 254 -7.21 -3.50 20.80
CA TYR A 254 -7.88 -2.26 21.20
C TYR A 254 -7.05 -1.38 22.14
N HIS A 255 -6.19 -1.99 22.95
CA HIS A 255 -5.30 -1.27 23.88
C HIS A 255 -4.32 -0.33 23.15
N LEU A 256 -3.98 -0.61 21.86
CA LEU A 256 -3.06 0.20 21.08
C LEU A 256 -3.69 1.51 20.56
N ILE A 257 -5.03 1.54 20.45
CA ILE A 257 -5.78 2.70 19.94
C ILE A 257 -6.72 3.30 20.98
N LYS A 258 -6.67 2.82 22.20
CA LYS A 258 -7.43 3.39 23.32
C LYS A 258 -6.71 4.65 23.81
N GLU A 259 -7.24 5.82 23.44
CA GLU A 259 -6.86 7.13 23.97
C GLU A 259 -7.74 7.58 25.14
#